data_c1f795d98bf4d1d047e903dc23ae33a2
#
_entry.id   c1f795d98bf4d1d047e903dc23ae33a2
#
_cell.length_a   1.000
_cell.length_b   1.000
_cell.length_c   1.000
_cell.angle_alpha   90.00
_cell.angle_beta   90.00
_cell.angle_gamma   90.00
#
_symmetry.space_group_name_H-M   'P 1'
#
loop_
_entity.id
_entity.type
_entity.pdbx_description
1 polymer ?
#
loop_
_entity_poly.entity_id
_entity_poly.type
_entity_poly.pdbx_seq_one_letter_code
_entity_poly.pdbx_strand_id
1 'polypeptide(L)'
;FLSVQGPQQTEATGRARVAAVALMLFPVGVWLISGPFLYLIDNQIKGELLTNVTELVSGILRATGHTIRVSGNTIIFANNDAVGVADACSGIRSFSACVFVGAFLGAIFLEGEPLGSLVRRMAMIALSAGAAILLNIGRNTYLAFHAMNHGSRSLDRDYSGLEPGSPGFSSFGTVHDFAGNAAMLL
;
A
#
# COMPACT_ATOMS: atom_id res chain seq x y z
N PHE A 1 -46.01 10.18 29.68
CA PHE A 1 -44.83 10.27 30.56
C PHE A 1 -43.63 10.72 29.72
N LEU A 2 -43.39 12.02 29.63
CA LEU A 2 -42.18 12.59 29.09
C LEU A 2 -41.13 12.57 30.21
N SER A 3 -40.20 11.63 30.19
CA SER A 3 -39.05 11.63 31.09
C SER A 3 -38.14 12.78 30.70
N VAL A 4 -38.15 13.84 31.50
CA VAL A 4 -37.16 14.94 31.39
C VAL A 4 -35.82 14.36 31.73
N GLN A 5 -34.95 14.22 30.74
CA GLN A 5 -33.54 13.85 30.97
C GLN A 5 -32.91 14.90 31.85
N GLY A 6 -32.38 14.51 33.00
CA GLY A 6 -31.74 15.43 33.92
C GLY A 6 -30.45 16.04 33.32
N PRO A 7 -30.03 17.23 33.82
CA PRO A 7 -28.86 17.97 33.26
C PRO A 7 -27.58 17.15 33.22
N GLN A 8 -27.37 16.20 34.12
CA GLN A 8 -26.20 15.31 34.12
C GLN A 8 -26.14 14.34 32.93
N GLN A 9 -27.31 13.85 32.44
CA GLN A 9 -27.36 12.98 31.26
C GLN A 9 -27.03 13.77 29.98
N THR A 10 -27.45 15.03 29.91
CA THR A 10 -27.15 15.91 28.77
C THR A 10 -25.68 16.25 28.69
N GLU A 11 -25.02 16.52 29.84
CA GLU A 11 -23.56 16.78 29.89
C GLU A 11 -22.73 15.52 29.56
N ALA A 12 -23.11 14.35 30.05
CA ALA A 12 -22.44 13.10 29.73
C ALA A 12 -22.52 12.77 28.23
N THR A 13 -23.68 12.99 27.62
CA THR A 13 -23.90 12.82 26.17
C THR A 13 -23.08 13.85 25.36
N GLY A 14 -22.97 15.09 25.82
CA GLY A 14 -22.18 16.14 25.21
C GLY A 14 -20.68 15.77 25.22
N ARG A 15 -20.16 15.35 26.35
CA ARG A 15 -18.74 14.93 26.50
C ARG A 15 -18.43 13.71 25.61
N ALA A 16 -19.32 12.72 25.54
CA ALA A 16 -19.15 11.56 24.67
C ALA A 16 -19.11 11.95 23.19
N ARG A 17 -19.96 12.88 22.75
CA ARG A 17 -19.93 13.38 21.37
C ARG A 17 -18.64 14.13 21.05
N VAL A 18 -18.17 14.99 21.94
CA VAL A 18 -16.89 15.72 21.77
C VAL A 18 -15.72 14.72 21.71
N ALA A 19 -15.71 13.70 22.57
CA ALA A 19 -14.68 12.65 22.56
C ALA A 19 -14.71 11.85 21.24
N ALA A 20 -15.88 11.50 20.74
CA ALA A 20 -16.03 10.80 19.46
C ALA A 20 -15.55 11.65 18.28
N VAL A 21 -15.87 12.96 18.26
CA VAL A 21 -15.37 13.87 17.23
C VAL A 21 -13.85 14.02 17.32
N ALA A 22 -13.30 14.20 18.52
CA ALA A 22 -11.86 14.29 18.73
C ALA A 22 -11.13 13.02 18.31
N LEU A 23 -11.73 11.84 18.52
CA LEU A 23 -11.19 10.55 18.07
C LEU A 23 -11.10 10.47 16.55
N MET A 24 -12.08 11.05 15.84
CA MET A 24 -12.13 11.05 14.37
C MET A 24 -11.24 12.15 13.75
N LEU A 25 -10.90 13.21 14.48
CA LEU A 25 -10.05 14.28 13.96
C LEU A 25 -8.65 13.77 13.57
N PHE A 26 -8.11 12.79 14.30
CA PHE A 26 -6.79 12.25 13.99
C PHE A 26 -6.74 11.53 12.63
N PRO A 27 -7.57 10.50 12.35
CA PRO A 27 -7.56 9.82 11.05
C PRO A 27 -8.01 10.73 9.90
N VAL A 28 -8.99 11.63 10.15
CA VAL A 28 -9.41 12.63 9.15
C VAL A 28 -8.28 13.61 8.85
N GLY A 29 -7.54 14.06 9.86
CA GLY A 29 -6.36 14.92 9.70
C GLY A 29 -5.27 14.21 8.90
N VAL A 30 -4.97 12.95 9.19
CA VAL A 30 -4.02 12.12 8.42
C VAL A 30 -4.49 11.99 6.97
N TRP A 31 -5.78 11.76 6.75
CA TRP A 31 -6.35 11.64 5.40
C TRP A 31 -6.26 12.98 4.62
N LEU A 32 -6.60 14.09 5.24
CA LEU A 32 -6.52 15.42 4.62
C LEU A 32 -5.08 15.84 4.27
N ILE A 33 -4.12 15.45 5.12
CA ILE A 33 -2.70 15.74 4.88
C ILE A 33 -2.14 14.77 3.84
N SER A 34 -2.58 13.52 3.82
CA SER A 34 -2.04 12.50 2.90
C SER A 34 -2.32 12.82 1.44
N GLY A 35 -3.43 13.42 1.07
CA GLY A 35 -3.76 13.77 -0.31
C GLY A 35 -2.77 14.77 -0.93
N PRO A 36 -2.63 16.00 -0.41
CA PRO A 36 -1.64 16.98 -0.87
C PRO A 36 -0.19 16.52 -0.66
N PHE A 37 0.08 15.84 0.43
CA PHE A 37 1.41 15.31 0.75
C PHE A 37 1.83 14.22 -0.24
N LEU A 38 0.93 13.34 -0.64
CA LEU A 38 1.19 12.34 -1.67
C LEU A 38 1.37 12.95 -3.05
N TYR A 39 0.64 14.02 -3.38
CA TYR A 39 0.87 14.74 -4.62
C TYR A 39 2.28 15.36 -4.67
N LEU A 40 2.75 15.91 -3.55
CA LEU A 40 4.13 16.41 -3.43
C LEU A 40 5.15 15.27 -3.47
N ILE A 41 4.88 14.15 -2.81
CA ILE A 41 5.72 12.94 -2.83
C ILE A 41 5.73 12.31 -4.22
N ASP A 42 4.59 12.24 -4.91
CA ASP A 42 4.48 11.64 -6.23
C ASP A 42 5.37 12.35 -7.25
N ASN A 43 5.54 13.66 -7.12
CA ASN A 43 6.39 14.43 -8.01
C ASN A 43 7.89 14.43 -7.65
N GLN A 44 8.26 14.27 -6.39
CA GLN A 44 9.66 14.38 -5.94
C GLN A 44 10.27 13.04 -5.50
N ILE A 45 9.51 12.17 -4.88
CA ILE A 45 10.01 10.92 -4.27
C ILE A 45 9.73 9.70 -5.15
N LYS A 46 8.79 9.80 -6.09
CA LYS A 46 8.38 8.69 -6.95
C LYS A 46 9.54 8.04 -7.68
N GLY A 47 10.43 8.84 -8.27
CA GLY A 47 11.60 8.34 -8.99
C GLY A 47 12.56 7.58 -8.06
N GLU A 48 12.85 8.14 -6.89
CA GLU A 48 13.71 7.50 -5.90
C GLU A 48 13.08 6.22 -5.32
N LEU A 49 11.77 6.26 -5.05
CA LEU A 49 11.07 5.09 -4.53
C LEU A 49 11.07 3.94 -5.56
N LEU A 50 10.81 4.23 -6.82
CA LEU A 50 10.88 3.25 -7.91
C LEU A 50 12.29 2.67 -8.05
N THR A 51 13.31 3.50 -7.99
CA THR A 51 14.72 3.07 -8.03
C THR A 51 15.05 2.18 -6.85
N ASN A 52 14.70 2.58 -5.64
CA ASN A 52 14.96 1.80 -4.43
C ASN A 52 14.21 0.45 -4.44
N VAL A 53 12.96 0.40 -4.88
CA VAL A 53 12.20 -0.85 -5.03
C VAL A 53 12.87 -1.74 -6.09
N THR A 54 13.28 -1.17 -7.22
CA THR A 54 13.96 -1.91 -8.29
C THR A 54 15.29 -2.49 -7.81
N GLU A 55 16.07 -1.72 -7.05
CA GLU A 55 17.34 -2.17 -6.47
C GLU A 55 17.14 -3.29 -5.45
N LEU A 56 16.15 -3.17 -4.55
CA LEU A 56 15.84 -4.21 -3.56
C LEU A 56 15.38 -5.50 -4.23
N VAL A 57 14.46 -5.43 -5.19
CA VAL A 57 14.02 -6.60 -5.96
C VAL A 57 15.19 -7.23 -6.70
N SER A 58 16.04 -6.40 -7.33
CA SER A 58 17.25 -6.86 -8.02
C SER A 58 18.25 -7.52 -7.07
N GLY A 59 18.40 -6.99 -5.87
CA GLY A 59 19.21 -7.58 -4.80
C GLY A 59 18.72 -8.97 -4.41
N ILE A 60 17.40 -9.14 -4.23
CA ILE A 60 16.77 -10.44 -3.93
C ILE A 60 17.02 -11.43 -5.08
N LEU A 61 16.81 -11.01 -6.34
CA LEU A 61 17.03 -11.88 -7.50
C LEU A 61 18.50 -12.32 -7.63
N ARG A 62 19.46 -11.42 -7.38
CA ARG A 62 20.89 -11.77 -7.36
C ARG A 62 21.23 -12.71 -6.21
N ALA A 63 20.67 -12.48 -5.02
CA ALA A 63 20.89 -13.34 -3.85
C ALA A 63 20.36 -14.77 -4.07
N THR A 64 19.33 -14.92 -4.91
CA THR A 64 18.78 -16.22 -5.33
C THR A 64 19.53 -16.83 -6.53
N GLY A 65 20.65 -16.25 -6.94
CA GLY A 65 21.56 -16.82 -7.97
C GLY A 65 21.24 -16.42 -9.41
N HIS A 66 20.34 -15.47 -9.63
CA HIS A 66 19.97 -15.05 -10.98
C HIS A 66 20.86 -13.93 -11.52
N THR A 67 21.30 -14.09 -12.77
CA THR A 67 22.06 -13.05 -13.48
C THR A 67 21.11 -12.05 -14.11
N ILE A 68 21.13 -10.82 -13.61
CA ILE A 68 20.28 -9.72 -14.07
C ILE A 68 21.06 -8.44 -14.26
N ARG A 69 20.59 -7.58 -15.17
CA ARG A 69 21.03 -6.20 -15.33
C ARG A 69 19.89 -5.26 -14.94
N VAL A 70 20.25 -4.08 -14.45
CA VAL A 70 19.28 -3.04 -14.10
C VAL A 70 19.57 -1.83 -14.98
N SER A 71 18.51 -1.28 -15.59
CA SER A 71 18.59 -0.06 -16.37
C SER A 71 17.42 0.85 -15.96
N GLY A 72 17.70 1.87 -15.15
CA GLY A 72 16.66 2.69 -14.52
C GLY A 72 15.74 1.81 -13.66
N ASN A 73 14.45 1.84 -13.97
CA ASN A 73 13.42 1.06 -13.26
C ASN A 73 13.10 -0.29 -13.96
N THR A 74 13.98 -0.74 -14.84
CA THR A 74 13.78 -1.98 -15.61
C THR A 74 14.82 -3.01 -15.22
N ILE A 75 14.35 -4.22 -14.92
CA ILE A 75 15.17 -5.40 -14.65
C ILE A 75 15.24 -6.22 -15.93
N ILE A 76 16.45 -6.42 -16.46
CA ILE A 76 16.73 -7.16 -17.67
C ILE A 76 17.31 -8.52 -17.26
N PHE A 77 16.71 -9.59 -17.74
CA PHE A 77 17.11 -10.96 -17.46
C PHE A 77 18.17 -11.47 -18.45
N ALA A 78 18.81 -12.60 -18.15
CA ALA A 78 19.84 -13.21 -18.98
C ALA A 78 19.37 -13.59 -20.39
N ASN A 79 18.07 -13.85 -20.56
CA ASN A 79 17.42 -14.16 -21.86
C ASN A 79 17.08 -12.90 -22.68
N ASN A 80 17.53 -11.71 -22.26
CA ASN A 80 17.19 -10.39 -22.81
C ASN A 80 15.71 -10.00 -22.68
N ASP A 81 14.91 -10.74 -21.95
CA ASP A 81 13.57 -10.30 -21.56
C ASP A 81 13.68 -9.27 -20.41
N ALA A 82 12.68 -8.42 -20.25
CA ALA A 82 12.76 -7.33 -19.30
C ALA A 82 11.41 -7.05 -18.63
N VAL A 83 11.47 -6.70 -17.36
CA VAL A 83 10.31 -6.24 -16.58
C VAL A 83 10.60 -4.87 -16.01
N GLY A 84 9.72 -3.92 -16.30
CA GLY A 84 9.74 -2.59 -15.69
C GLY A 84 8.96 -2.58 -14.38
N VAL A 85 9.53 -1.97 -13.34
CA VAL A 85 8.74 -1.59 -12.16
C VAL A 85 7.93 -0.36 -12.55
N ALA A 86 6.68 -0.60 -12.95
CA ALA A 86 5.78 0.45 -13.41
C ALA A 86 5.35 1.37 -12.26
N ASP A 87 4.88 2.57 -12.58
CA ASP A 87 4.34 3.55 -11.63
C ASP A 87 3.23 2.98 -10.75
N ALA A 88 2.36 2.13 -11.31
CA ALA A 88 1.32 1.42 -10.58
C ALA A 88 1.90 0.42 -9.56
N CYS A 89 3.14 -0.04 -9.76
CA CYS A 89 3.86 -0.96 -8.88
C CYS A 89 4.75 -0.24 -7.86
N SER A 90 4.80 1.10 -7.85
CA SER A 90 5.54 1.88 -6.86
C SER A 90 5.06 1.67 -5.43
N GLY A 91 3.84 1.17 -5.27
CA GLY A 91 3.23 0.91 -3.95
C GLY A 91 2.70 2.16 -3.24
N ILE A 92 2.79 3.35 -3.84
CA ILE A 92 2.35 4.61 -3.22
C ILE A 92 0.88 4.56 -2.80
N ARG A 93 0.00 4.01 -3.64
CA ARG A 93 -1.43 3.88 -3.32
C ARG A 93 -1.68 2.95 -2.15
N SER A 94 -1.04 1.78 -2.14
CA SER A 94 -1.15 0.80 -1.04
C SER A 94 -0.55 1.37 0.24
N PHE A 95 0.60 2.06 0.15
CA PHE A 95 1.23 2.75 1.25
C PHE A 95 0.29 3.76 1.91
N SER A 96 -0.36 4.62 1.10
CA SER A 96 -1.32 5.61 1.60
C SER A 96 -2.52 4.96 2.29
N ALA A 97 -3.08 3.92 1.67
CA ALA A 97 -4.19 3.18 2.25
C ALA A 97 -3.81 2.56 3.59
N CYS A 98 -2.63 1.92 3.68
CA CYS A 98 -2.14 1.32 4.92
C CYS A 98 -1.84 2.35 6.01
N VAL A 99 -1.27 3.50 5.67
CA VAL A 99 -1.06 4.61 6.61
C VAL A 99 -2.40 5.09 7.17
N PHE A 100 -3.39 5.27 6.31
CA PHE A 100 -4.74 5.66 6.72
C PHE A 100 -5.39 4.61 7.64
N VAL A 101 -5.34 3.34 7.25
CA VAL A 101 -5.88 2.24 8.06
C VAL A 101 -5.16 2.14 9.41
N GLY A 102 -3.82 2.24 9.41
CA GLY A 102 -3.03 2.26 10.64
C GLY A 102 -3.38 3.42 11.57
N ALA A 103 -3.60 4.62 11.02
CA ALA A 103 -4.05 5.78 11.78
C ALA A 103 -5.46 5.56 12.36
N PHE A 104 -6.37 5.03 11.56
CA PHE A 104 -7.75 4.75 11.95
C PHE A 104 -7.83 3.69 13.06
N LEU A 105 -7.14 2.57 12.90
CA LEU A 105 -7.06 1.52 13.92
C LEU A 105 -6.38 2.03 15.19
N GLY A 106 -5.30 2.80 15.05
CA GLY A 106 -4.64 3.43 16.18
C GLY A 106 -5.55 4.41 16.93
N ALA A 107 -6.44 5.11 16.23
CA ALA A 107 -7.41 6.01 16.86
C ALA A 107 -8.47 5.26 17.64
N ILE A 108 -8.97 4.12 17.11
CA ILE A 108 -10.08 3.36 17.72
C ILE A 108 -9.60 2.46 18.86
N PHE A 109 -8.50 1.75 18.67
CA PHE A 109 -8.11 0.67 19.58
C PHE A 109 -7.05 1.06 20.62
N LEU A 110 -6.36 2.20 20.44
CA LEU A 110 -5.28 2.59 21.34
C LEU A 110 -5.72 3.75 22.24
N GLU A 111 -6.30 3.40 23.38
CA GLU A 111 -6.64 4.32 24.47
C GLU A 111 -5.51 4.44 25.48
N GLY A 112 -5.54 5.47 26.34
CA GLY A 112 -4.63 5.66 27.48
C GLY A 112 -4.13 7.09 27.62
N GLU A 113 -3.10 7.27 28.45
CA GLU A 113 -2.43 8.55 28.70
C GLU A 113 -2.03 9.24 27.39
N PRO A 114 -2.21 10.58 27.26
CA PRO A 114 -2.10 11.29 25.97
C PRO A 114 -0.82 11.03 25.22
N LEU A 115 0.34 11.09 25.90
CA LEU A 115 1.63 10.90 25.27
C LEU A 115 1.89 9.43 24.88
N GLY A 116 1.57 8.50 25.78
CA GLY A 116 1.72 7.07 25.52
C GLY A 116 0.77 6.57 24.42
N SER A 117 -0.42 7.13 24.35
CA SER A 117 -1.38 6.89 23.26
C SER A 117 -0.86 7.41 21.92
N LEU A 118 -0.28 8.60 21.87
CA LEU A 118 0.29 9.17 20.66
C LEU A 118 1.45 8.31 20.12
N VAL A 119 2.39 7.90 20.98
CA VAL A 119 3.52 7.05 20.58
C VAL A 119 3.04 5.73 20.00
N ARG A 120 2.05 5.06 20.64
CA ARG A 120 1.47 3.82 20.13
C ARG A 120 0.76 4.00 18.78
N ARG A 121 0.03 5.10 18.59
CA ARG A 121 -0.62 5.44 17.32
C ARG A 121 0.40 5.68 16.21
N MET A 122 1.48 6.40 16.49
CA MET A 122 2.57 6.59 15.54
C MET A 122 3.28 5.27 15.20
N ALA A 123 3.47 4.40 16.19
CA ALA A 123 4.02 3.06 15.95
C ALA A 123 3.10 2.20 15.05
N MET A 124 1.78 2.25 15.24
CA MET A 124 0.82 1.57 14.36
C MET A 124 0.90 2.09 12.92
N ILE A 125 0.98 3.39 12.72
CA ILE A 125 1.15 3.99 11.39
C ILE A 125 2.47 3.50 10.76
N ALA A 126 3.57 3.53 11.51
CA ALA A 126 4.88 3.09 11.03
C ALA A 126 4.89 1.59 10.67
N LEU A 127 4.26 0.74 11.48
CA LEU A 127 4.10 -0.69 11.19
C LEU A 127 3.27 -0.93 9.93
N SER A 128 2.15 -0.23 9.78
CA SER A 128 1.30 -0.33 8.59
C SER A 128 2.03 0.13 7.33
N ALA A 129 2.78 1.23 7.42
CA ALA A 129 3.63 1.72 6.34
C ALA A 129 4.73 0.71 5.97
N GLY A 130 5.41 0.14 6.98
CA GLY A 130 6.42 -0.89 6.79
C GLY A 130 5.86 -2.15 6.13
N ALA A 131 4.69 -2.61 6.58
CA ALA A 131 4.00 -3.75 5.98
C ALA A 131 3.66 -3.49 4.50
N ALA A 132 3.15 -2.30 4.16
CA ALA A 132 2.86 -1.94 2.78
C ALA A 132 4.10 -1.98 1.87
N ILE A 133 5.25 -1.47 2.37
CA ILE A 133 6.51 -1.52 1.63
C ILE A 133 6.97 -2.96 1.41
N LEU A 134 6.94 -3.80 2.46
CA LEU A 134 7.34 -5.21 2.36
C LEU A 134 6.46 -5.99 1.39
N LEU A 135 5.13 -5.80 1.46
CA LEU A 135 4.19 -6.43 0.55
C LEU A 135 4.43 -5.99 -0.90
N ASN A 136 4.73 -4.72 -1.11
CA ASN A 136 5.05 -4.20 -2.44
C ASN A 136 6.35 -4.80 -3.00
N ILE A 137 7.39 -4.91 -2.18
CA ILE A 137 8.64 -5.59 -2.57
C ILE A 137 8.38 -7.06 -2.91
N GLY A 138 7.62 -7.76 -2.06
CA GLY A 138 7.22 -9.15 -2.30
C GLY A 138 6.45 -9.32 -3.61
N ARG A 139 5.48 -8.45 -3.87
CA ARG A 139 4.72 -8.42 -5.12
C ARG A 139 5.62 -8.25 -6.33
N ASN A 140 6.49 -7.25 -6.33
CA ASN A 140 7.39 -6.98 -7.46
C ASN A 140 8.41 -8.10 -7.65
N THR A 141 8.89 -8.72 -6.57
CA THR A 141 9.75 -9.90 -6.62
C THR A 141 9.04 -11.08 -7.26
N TYR A 142 7.78 -11.35 -6.85
CA TYR A 142 6.96 -12.41 -7.45
C TYR A 142 6.76 -12.18 -8.95
N LEU A 143 6.40 -10.95 -9.36
CA LEU A 143 6.20 -10.62 -10.77
C LEU A 143 7.50 -10.80 -11.58
N ALA A 144 8.65 -10.42 -11.03
CA ALA A 144 9.94 -10.62 -11.67
C ALA A 144 10.28 -12.11 -11.83
N PHE A 145 10.07 -12.95 -10.80
CA PHE A 145 10.23 -14.40 -10.91
C PHE A 145 9.28 -15.03 -11.92
N HIS A 146 8.02 -14.61 -11.93
CA HIS A 146 7.05 -15.10 -12.89
C HIS A 146 7.46 -14.77 -14.32
N ALA A 147 7.88 -13.53 -14.56
CA ALA A 147 8.35 -13.09 -15.87
C ALA A 147 9.62 -13.83 -16.32
N MET A 148 10.55 -14.11 -15.42
CA MET A 148 11.74 -14.90 -15.72
C MET A 148 11.41 -16.31 -16.21
N ASN A 149 10.39 -16.95 -15.62
CA ASN A 149 10.04 -18.33 -15.92
C ASN A 149 9.08 -18.46 -17.11
N HIS A 150 8.21 -17.47 -17.34
CA HIS A 150 7.13 -17.56 -18.32
C HIS A 150 7.20 -16.46 -19.40
N GLY A 151 8.19 -15.57 -19.31
CA GLY A 151 8.34 -14.39 -20.16
C GLY A 151 7.52 -13.18 -19.65
N SER A 152 8.00 -11.98 -19.94
CA SER A 152 7.38 -10.73 -19.47
C SER A 152 5.96 -10.54 -19.98
N ARG A 153 5.66 -10.98 -21.20
CA ARG A 153 4.31 -10.93 -21.79
C ARG A 153 3.26 -11.74 -21.04
N SER A 154 3.69 -12.75 -20.25
CA SER A 154 2.77 -13.56 -19.44
C SER A 154 2.12 -12.77 -18.31
N LEU A 155 2.72 -11.65 -17.89
CA LEU A 155 2.20 -10.81 -16.81
C LEU A 155 0.88 -10.13 -17.20
N ASP A 156 0.72 -9.80 -18.48
CA ASP A 156 -0.43 -9.08 -19.01
C ASP A 156 -1.49 -10.01 -19.62
N ARG A 157 -1.22 -11.32 -19.69
CA ARG A 157 -2.21 -12.32 -20.11
C ARG A 157 -3.20 -12.61 -19.01
N ASP A 158 -4.45 -12.84 -19.39
CA ASP A 158 -5.47 -13.30 -18.44
C ASP A 158 -5.32 -14.81 -18.13
N TYR A 159 -6.15 -15.31 -17.23
CA TYR A 159 -6.15 -16.72 -16.84
C TYR A 159 -6.43 -17.71 -17.99
N SER A 160 -7.06 -17.22 -19.06
CA SER A 160 -7.33 -18.01 -20.27
C SER A 160 -6.16 -17.96 -21.24
N GLY A 161 -5.10 -17.20 -20.93
CA GLY A 161 -3.92 -17.01 -21.78
C GLY A 161 -4.15 -16.00 -22.91
N LEU A 162 -5.27 -15.26 -22.90
CA LEU A 162 -5.59 -14.24 -23.88
C LEU A 162 -4.76 -12.97 -23.65
N GLU A 163 -4.37 -12.35 -24.75
CA GLU A 163 -3.63 -11.06 -24.71
C GLU A 163 -4.59 -9.86 -24.65
N PRO A 164 -4.15 -8.71 -24.12
CA PRO A 164 -4.92 -7.48 -24.13
C PRO A 164 -5.44 -7.13 -25.52
N GLY A 165 -6.72 -6.85 -25.61
CA GLY A 165 -7.42 -6.55 -26.88
C GLY A 165 -8.01 -7.76 -27.59
N SER A 166 -7.79 -8.99 -27.12
CA SER A 166 -8.45 -10.18 -27.68
C SER A 166 -9.92 -10.26 -27.23
N PRO A 167 -10.83 -10.78 -28.06
CA PRO A 167 -12.21 -11.02 -27.67
C PRO A 167 -12.27 -11.97 -26.46
N GLY A 168 -12.95 -11.55 -25.39
CA GLY A 168 -13.05 -12.31 -24.15
C GLY A 168 -11.93 -12.07 -23.14
N PHE A 169 -10.96 -11.20 -23.42
CA PHE A 169 -9.92 -10.81 -22.48
C PHE A 169 -10.52 -10.17 -21.22
N SER A 170 -10.08 -10.62 -20.06
CA SER A 170 -10.46 -10.04 -18.78
C SER A 170 -9.29 -9.28 -18.16
N SER A 171 -9.40 -7.96 -18.11
CA SER A 171 -8.38 -7.11 -17.47
C SER A 171 -8.19 -7.38 -15.97
N PHE A 172 -9.20 -7.94 -15.30
CA PHE A 172 -9.13 -8.28 -13.87
C PHE A 172 -8.50 -9.64 -13.59
N GLY A 173 -8.17 -10.42 -14.62
CA GLY A 173 -7.65 -11.78 -14.52
C GLY A 173 -6.17 -11.91 -14.86
N THR A 174 -5.42 -10.80 -14.96
CA THR A 174 -4.00 -10.86 -15.29
C THR A 174 -3.17 -11.27 -14.06
N VAL A 175 -1.99 -11.86 -14.28
CA VAL A 175 -1.04 -12.19 -13.22
C VAL A 175 -0.67 -10.93 -12.43
N HIS A 176 -0.57 -9.80 -13.11
CA HIS A 176 -0.27 -8.51 -12.52
C HIS A 176 -1.36 -8.06 -11.53
N ASP A 177 -2.64 -8.17 -11.92
CA ASP A 177 -3.77 -7.81 -11.07
C ASP A 177 -3.95 -8.78 -9.92
N PHE A 178 -3.75 -10.09 -10.17
CA PHE A 178 -3.78 -11.10 -9.11
C PHE A 178 -2.75 -10.81 -8.02
N ALA A 179 -1.50 -10.53 -8.41
CA ALA A 179 -0.46 -10.17 -7.46
C ALA A 179 -0.77 -8.87 -6.69
N GLY A 180 -1.45 -7.90 -7.36
CA GLY A 180 -1.93 -6.67 -6.73
C GLY A 180 -3.03 -6.93 -5.71
N ASN A 181 -4.03 -7.71 -6.08
CA ASN A 181 -5.16 -8.05 -5.20
C ASN A 181 -4.72 -8.92 -4.02
N ALA A 182 -3.83 -9.90 -4.24
CA ALA A 182 -3.27 -10.73 -3.17
C ALA A 182 -2.51 -9.88 -2.14
N ALA A 183 -1.73 -8.90 -2.59
CA ALA A 183 -1.02 -7.99 -1.69
C ALA A 183 -1.94 -7.03 -0.90
N MET A 184 -3.19 -6.84 -1.36
CA MET A 184 -4.18 -6.03 -0.62
C MET A 184 -4.99 -6.83 0.39
N LEU A 185 -5.04 -8.17 0.26
CA LEU A 185 -5.80 -9.05 1.16
C LEU A 185 -4.97 -9.53 2.36
N LEU A 186 -3.66 -9.35 2.34
CA LEU A 186 -2.70 -9.66 3.41
C LEU A 186 -2.44 -8.44 4.28
#